data_61ebe96a0000f2c1e3adbc6001b14518
#
_entry.id   61ebe96a0000f2c1e3adbc6001b14518
#
_cell.length_a   1.000
_cell.length_b   1.000
_cell.length_c   1.000
_cell.angle_alpha   90.00
_cell.angle_beta   90.00
_cell.angle_gamma   90.00
#
_symmetry.space_group_name_H-M   'P 1'
#
loop_
_entity.id
_entity.type
_entity.pdbx_description
1 polymer ?
#
loop_
_entity_poly.entity_id
_entity_poly.type
_entity_poly.pdbx_seq_one_letter_code
_entity_poly.pdbx_strand_id
1 'polypeptide(L)'
;TCTDNALFLKEKFRLTTSVHRGSPHCINGVEPHSFPSRVHGRNGLGDAIPINTELRCDSFPADIAMSRLALQSPKKITILALGQLTNLAMAMLPQKKFSKSLDEIIFMGGSLNLPGNVTAWAEANIYGDPEAADIVLRSGVPVTMIGLDVTMKTLVSESFLKDLTSRLGDLGKFLKRINDFYANYYADGDH
;
A
#
# COMPACT_ATOMS: atom_id res chain seq x y z
N THR A 1 3.41 9.00 -8.24
CA THR A 1 3.00 9.56 -6.92
C THR A 1 3.46 8.68 -5.77
N CYS A 2 3.09 7.38 -5.68
CA CYS A 2 3.50 6.53 -4.54
C CYS A 2 5.03 6.42 -4.39
N THR A 3 5.76 6.25 -5.50
CA THR A 3 7.22 6.21 -5.49
C THR A 3 7.81 7.54 -5.01
N ASP A 4 7.29 8.66 -5.49
CA ASP A 4 7.79 9.98 -5.13
C ASP A 4 7.53 10.28 -3.65
N ASN A 5 6.36 9.86 -3.13
CA ASN A 5 6.03 9.94 -1.71
C ASN A 5 6.99 9.09 -0.86
N ALA A 6 7.28 7.86 -1.29
CA ALA A 6 8.21 6.98 -0.59
C ALA A 6 9.64 7.55 -0.57
N LEU A 7 10.11 8.12 -1.68
CA LEU A 7 11.42 8.78 -1.76
C LEU A 7 11.47 10.03 -0.88
N PHE A 8 10.42 10.84 -0.90
CA PHE A 8 10.30 12.01 -0.03
C PHE A 8 10.35 11.61 1.46
N LEU A 9 9.62 10.57 1.86
CA LEU A 9 9.64 10.07 3.24
C LEU A 9 11.01 9.50 3.61
N LYS A 10 11.64 8.76 2.69
CA LYS A 10 13.00 8.24 2.86
C LYS A 10 13.99 9.37 3.16
N GLU A 11 13.96 10.44 2.38
CA GLU A 11 14.82 11.62 2.55
C GLU A 11 14.52 12.35 3.85
N LYS A 12 13.23 12.68 4.08
CA LYS A 12 12.77 13.43 5.24
C LYS A 12 13.14 12.76 6.56
N PHE A 13 13.03 11.43 6.65
CA PHE A 13 13.30 10.66 7.86
C PHE A 13 14.65 9.93 7.83
N ARG A 14 15.51 10.21 6.85
CA ARG A 14 16.85 9.63 6.68
C ARG A 14 16.84 8.10 6.73
N LEU A 15 15.85 7.49 6.06
CA LEU A 15 15.71 6.04 6.03
C LEU A 15 16.72 5.44 5.05
N THR A 16 17.25 4.26 5.37
CA THR A 16 18.19 3.53 4.52
C THR A 16 17.52 2.53 3.58
N THR A 17 16.20 2.38 3.68
CA THR A 17 15.39 1.44 2.89
C THR A 17 15.49 1.73 1.40
N SER A 18 15.60 0.69 0.57
CA SER A 18 15.47 0.79 -0.88
C SER A 18 14.06 1.17 -1.29
N VAL A 19 13.92 1.94 -2.36
CA VAL A 19 12.64 2.30 -2.97
C VAL A 19 12.66 1.92 -4.44
N HIS A 20 11.77 1.03 -4.83
CA HIS A 20 11.66 0.53 -6.19
C HIS A 20 10.33 0.98 -6.82
N ARG A 21 10.39 1.39 -8.09
CA ARG A 21 9.21 1.83 -8.81
C ARG A 21 8.32 0.66 -9.17
N GLY A 22 7.04 0.72 -8.77
CA GLY A 22 6.01 -0.23 -9.17
C GLY A 22 5.46 0.02 -10.56
N SER A 23 4.67 -0.93 -11.07
CA SER A 23 3.94 -0.79 -12.32
C SER A 23 2.96 0.39 -12.25
N PRO A 24 2.88 1.21 -13.29
CA PRO A 24 1.84 2.22 -13.41
C PRO A 24 0.50 1.65 -13.91
N HIS A 25 0.47 0.42 -14.42
CA HIS A 25 -0.69 -0.25 -15.00
C HIS A 25 -1.05 -1.50 -14.22
N CYS A 26 -2.32 -1.89 -14.29
CA CYS A 26 -2.80 -3.18 -13.82
C CYS A 26 -2.14 -4.34 -14.58
N ILE A 27 -2.26 -5.57 -14.07
CA ILE A 27 -1.61 -6.75 -14.65
C ILE A 27 -2.06 -7.02 -16.10
N ASN A 28 -3.29 -6.64 -16.44
CA ASN A 28 -3.86 -6.75 -17.80
C ASN A 28 -3.45 -5.59 -18.74
N GLY A 29 -2.61 -4.65 -18.29
CA GLY A 29 -2.13 -3.50 -19.06
C GLY A 29 -3.10 -2.30 -19.08
N VAL A 30 -4.25 -2.40 -18.42
CA VAL A 30 -5.20 -1.28 -18.31
C VAL A 30 -4.69 -0.28 -17.26
N GLU A 31 -4.97 1.01 -17.46
CA GLU A 31 -4.69 2.01 -16.44
C GLU A 31 -5.54 1.73 -15.19
N PRO A 32 -4.95 1.86 -13.98
CA PRO A 32 -5.71 1.74 -12.75
C PRO A 32 -6.86 2.74 -12.74
N HIS A 33 -7.98 2.37 -12.17
CA HIS A 33 -9.06 3.32 -11.90
C HIS A 33 -8.50 4.55 -11.17
N SER A 34 -9.04 5.71 -11.47
CA SER A 34 -8.52 7.01 -11.03
C SER A 34 -8.08 7.00 -9.57
N PHE A 35 -6.90 7.56 -9.31
CA PHE A 35 -6.37 7.74 -7.96
C PHE A 35 -7.41 8.45 -7.07
N PRO A 36 -7.76 7.91 -5.89
CA PRO A 36 -8.81 8.45 -5.04
C PRO A 36 -8.36 9.75 -4.35
N SER A 37 -8.20 10.81 -5.14
CA SER A 37 -7.74 12.12 -4.66
C SER A 37 -8.65 12.74 -3.61
N ARG A 38 -9.94 12.34 -3.58
CA ARG A 38 -10.89 12.75 -2.54
C ARG A 38 -10.52 12.20 -1.17
N VAL A 39 -9.92 11.01 -1.12
CA VAL A 39 -9.56 10.31 0.12
C VAL A 39 -8.16 10.69 0.58
N HIS A 40 -7.19 10.74 -0.34
CA HIS A 40 -5.77 10.87 -0.01
C HIS A 40 -5.14 12.20 -0.46
N GLY A 41 -5.92 13.15 -0.99
CA GLY A 41 -5.40 14.35 -1.62
C GLY A 41 -4.78 14.06 -3.00
N ARG A 42 -4.51 15.12 -3.77
CA ARG A 42 -3.91 15.02 -5.11
C ARG A 42 -2.49 14.47 -5.10
N ASN A 43 -1.74 14.74 -4.03
CA ASN A 43 -0.37 14.27 -3.86
C ASN A 43 -0.27 12.95 -3.09
N GLY A 44 -1.37 12.37 -2.60
CA GLY A 44 -1.41 11.12 -1.84
C GLY A 44 -0.98 11.24 -0.37
N LEU A 45 -0.70 12.45 0.11
CA LEU A 45 -0.36 12.76 1.51
C LEU A 45 -1.25 13.89 2.06
N GLY A 46 -2.54 13.87 1.68
CA GLY A 46 -3.55 14.83 2.14
C GLY A 46 -3.30 16.27 1.68
N ASP A 47 -2.54 16.48 0.61
CA ASP A 47 -2.08 17.80 0.15
C ASP A 47 -1.41 18.64 1.26
N ALA A 48 -1.00 17.98 2.36
CA ALA A 48 -0.51 18.60 3.58
C ALA A 48 0.82 19.34 3.39
N ILE A 49 1.62 18.87 2.44
CA ILE A 49 2.95 19.40 2.12
C ILE A 49 3.29 19.20 0.63
N PRO A 50 4.12 20.05 0.04
CA PRO A 50 4.70 19.78 -1.26
C PRO A 50 5.61 18.54 -1.20
N ILE A 51 5.52 17.69 -2.24
CA ILE A 51 6.39 16.51 -2.38
C ILE A 51 7.55 16.90 -3.30
N ASN A 52 8.68 17.21 -2.70
CA ASN A 52 9.93 17.49 -3.40
C ASN A 52 11.01 16.59 -2.85
N THR A 53 11.73 15.89 -3.73
CA THR A 53 12.88 15.07 -3.39
C THR A 53 13.83 14.99 -4.57
N GLU A 54 15.12 15.02 -4.32
CA GLU A 54 16.16 14.78 -5.32
C GLU A 54 16.55 13.30 -5.40
N LEU A 55 16.09 12.49 -4.44
CA LEU A 55 16.34 11.06 -4.45
C LEU A 55 15.68 10.41 -5.66
N ARG A 56 16.31 9.36 -6.14
CA ARG A 56 15.79 8.52 -7.22
C ARG A 56 15.52 7.11 -6.71
N CYS A 57 14.54 6.45 -7.31
CA CYS A 57 14.31 5.05 -7.02
C CYS A 57 15.50 4.19 -7.49
N ASP A 58 15.65 3.04 -6.86
CA ASP A 58 16.66 2.05 -7.24
C ASP A 58 16.40 1.53 -8.66
N SER A 59 17.44 1.00 -9.31
CA SER A 59 17.47 0.69 -10.74
C SER A 59 16.52 -0.41 -11.19
N PHE A 60 16.09 -1.29 -10.28
CA PHE A 60 15.18 -2.40 -10.63
C PHE A 60 13.73 -2.03 -10.36
N PRO A 61 12.77 -2.40 -11.25
CA PRO A 61 11.35 -2.37 -10.94
C PRO A 61 11.00 -3.18 -9.69
N ALA A 62 9.88 -2.85 -9.05
CA ALA A 62 9.51 -3.44 -7.76
C ALA A 62 9.33 -4.97 -7.80
N ASP A 63 8.75 -5.50 -8.87
CA ASP A 63 8.58 -6.95 -9.10
C ASP A 63 9.92 -7.69 -9.19
N ILE A 64 10.87 -7.13 -9.93
CA ILE A 64 12.23 -7.68 -10.06
C ILE A 64 12.98 -7.59 -8.72
N ALA A 65 12.87 -6.46 -8.03
CA ALA A 65 13.50 -6.27 -6.73
C ALA A 65 12.97 -7.25 -5.69
N MET A 66 11.66 -7.43 -5.60
CA MET A 66 11.03 -8.43 -4.72
C MET A 66 11.52 -9.84 -5.02
N SER A 67 11.53 -10.23 -6.31
CA SER A 67 12.03 -11.53 -6.72
C SER A 67 13.49 -11.76 -6.32
N ARG A 68 14.36 -10.78 -6.53
CA ARG A 68 15.77 -10.87 -6.16
C ARG A 68 15.97 -11.01 -4.67
N LEU A 69 15.31 -10.15 -3.88
CA LEU A 69 15.38 -10.18 -2.42
C LEU A 69 14.94 -11.55 -1.87
N ALA A 70 13.82 -12.07 -2.36
CA ALA A 70 13.29 -13.34 -1.88
C ALA A 70 14.17 -14.54 -2.28
N LEU A 71 14.69 -14.54 -3.51
CA LEU A 71 15.54 -15.63 -4.00
C LEU A 71 16.95 -15.64 -3.41
N GLN A 72 17.45 -14.46 -2.98
CA GLN A 72 18.77 -14.31 -2.36
C GLN A 72 18.71 -14.47 -0.83
N SER A 73 17.53 -14.37 -0.25
CA SER A 73 17.36 -14.52 1.20
C SER A 73 17.69 -15.94 1.66
N PRO A 74 18.48 -16.10 2.73
CA PRO A 74 18.75 -17.42 3.31
C PRO A 74 17.53 -18.02 4.02
N LYS A 75 16.50 -17.20 4.27
CA LYS A 75 15.23 -17.60 4.89
C LYS A 75 14.08 -17.15 4.00
N LYS A 76 12.96 -17.86 4.10
CA LYS A 76 11.71 -17.39 3.50
C LYS A 76 11.31 -16.03 4.06
N ILE A 77 10.69 -15.20 3.23
CA ILE A 77 10.25 -13.85 3.61
C ILE A 77 8.72 -13.75 3.62
N THR A 78 8.22 -12.94 4.53
CA THR A 78 6.82 -12.52 4.56
C THR A 78 6.67 -11.22 3.77
N ILE A 79 5.68 -11.15 2.90
CA ILE A 79 5.34 -9.93 2.16
C ILE A 79 4.15 -9.26 2.85
N LEU A 80 4.29 -7.98 3.19
CA LEU A 80 3.19 -7.13 3.61
C LEU A 80 2.77 -6.21 2.45
N ALA A 81 1.58 -6.44 1.90
CA ALA A 81 1.03 -5.64 0.80
C ALA A 81 -0.10 -4.73 1.31
N LEU A 82 0.08 -3.41 1.18
CA LEU A 82 -0.85 -2.39 1.69
C LEU A 82 -1.60 -1.65 0.57
N GLY A 83 -1.50 -2.12 -0.66
CA GLY A 83 -2.17 -1.58 -1.84
C GLY A 83 -2.51 -2.68 -2.83
N GLN A 84 -2.75 -2.29 -4.09
CA GLN A 84 -3.02 -3.24 -5.19
C GLN A 84 -1.91 -4.29 -5.31
N LEU A 85 -2.29 -5.52 -5.62
CA LEU A 85 -1.39 -6.69 -5.65
C LEU A 85 -0.62 -6.85 -6.97
N THR A 86 -0.73 -5.89 -7.89
CA THR A 86 -0.14 -5.90 -9.24
C THR A 86 1.35 -6.27 -9.23
N ASN A 87 2.16 -5.55 -8.45
CA ASN A 87 3.61 -5.79 -8.42
C ASN A 87 3.97 -7.17 -7.88
N LEU A 88 3.20 -7.67 -6.90
CA LEU A 88 3.40 -9.00 -6.35
C LEU A 88 3.02 -10.09 -7.36
N ALA A 89 1.89 -9.92 -8.06
CA ALA A 89 1.48 -10.82 -9.13
C ALA A 89 2.51 -10.85 -10.26
N MET A 90 3.02 -9.67 -10.68
CA MET A 90 4.09 -9.56 -11.67
C MET A 90 5.37 -10.30 -11.25
N ALA A 91 5.72 -10.27 -9.97
CA ALA A 91 6.87 -11.01 -9.44
C ALA A 91 6.65 -12.54 -9.46
N MET A 92 5.39 -13.01 -9.35
CA MET A 92 5.03 -14.43 -9.33
C MET A 92 4.99 -15.06 -10.71
N LEU A 93 4.48 -14.33 -11.72
CA LEU A 93 4.22 -14.88 -13.05
C LEU A 93 5.45 -15.47 -13.75
N PRO A 94 6.62 -14.79 -13.78
CA PRO A 94 7.76 -15.29 -14.55
C PRO A 94 8.44 -16.51 -13.91
N GLN A 95 8.29 -16.75 -12.61
CA GLN A 95 9.03 -17.81 -11.95
C GLN A 95 8.39 -18.36 -10.66
N LYS A 96 7.97 -19.60 -10.72
CA LYS A 96 7.43 -20.34 -9.56
C LYS A 96 8.38 -20.42 -8.35
N LYS A 97 9.69 -20.20 -8.55
CA LYS A 97 10.67 -20.19 -7.46
C LYS A 97 10.45 -19.03 -6.50
N PHE A 98 9.96 -17.87 -6.99
CA PHE A 98 9.64 -16.74 -6.14
C PHE A 98 8.57 -17.11 -5.09
N SER A 99 7.43 -17.66 -5.53
CA SER A 99 6.37 -18.09 -4.60
C SER A 99 6.88 -19.11 -3.56
N LYS A 100 7.78 -20.03 -3.94
CA LYS A 100 8.38 -21.00 -3.02
C LYS A 100 9.34 -20.38 -2.00
N SER A 101 9.88 -19.21 -2.27
CA SER A 101 10.76 -18.47 -1.35
C SER A 101 10.00 -17.58 -0.37
N LEU A 102 8.67 -17.51 -0.49
CA LEU A 102 7.81 -16.80 0.46
C LEU A 102 7.34 -17.74 1.57
N ASP A 103 7.30 -17.20 2.78
CA ASP A 103 6.69 -17.85 3.95
C ASP A 103 5.19 -17.58 3.97
N GLU A 104 4.81 -16.30 3.86
CA GLU A 104 3.45 -15.84 3.91
C GLU A 104 3.29 -14.53 3.12
N ILE A 105 2.07 -14.26 2.68
CA ILE A 105 1.62 -12.97 2.17
C ILE A 105 0.54 -12.45 3.09
N ILE A 106 0.76 -11.29 3.68
CA ILE A 106 -0.26 -10.54 4.44
C ILE A 106 -0.65 -9.35 3.59
N PHE A 107 -1.93 -9.20 3.27
CA PHE A 107 -2.37 -8.04 2.50
C PHE A 107 -3.61 -7.37 3.09
N MET A 108 -3.66 -6.03 2.96
CA MET A 108 -4.88 -5.27 3.20
C MET A 108 -5.71 -5.21 1.92
N GLY A 109 -6.93 -5.70 1.98
CA GLY A 109 -7.85 -5.68 0.85
C GLY A 109 -9.01 -6.63 1.01
N GLY A 110 -10.03 -6.41 0.21
CA GLY A 110 -11.23 -7.24 0.19
C GLY A 110 -12.20 -7.00 1.35
N SER A 111 -13.33 -7.66 1.27
CA SER A 111 -14.35 -7.69 2.31
C SER A 111 -15.03 -9.06 2.28
N LEU A 112 -15.33 -9.62 3.44
CA LEU A 112 -15.98 -10.93 3.53
C LEU A 112 -17.47 -10.81 3.91
N ASN A 113 -17.77 -10.10 4.99
CA ASN A 113 -19.11 -9.95 5.56
C ASN A 113 -19.63 -8.51 5.55
N LEU A 114 -18.83 -7.56 5.09
CA LEU A 114 -19.20 -6.16 4.96
C LEU A 114 -19.33 -5.77 3.48
N PRO A 115 -20.10 -4.73 3.14
CA PRO A 115 -20.07 -4.15 1.82
C PRO A 115 -18.64 -3.68 1.45
N GLY A 116 -18.39 -3.57 0.15
CA GLY A 116 -17.19 -2.91 -0.35
C GLY A 116 -17.21 -1.39 -0.09
N ASN A 117 -16.08 -0.73 -0.30
CA ASN A 117 -15.94 0.72 -0.15
C ASN A 117 -15.76 1.46 -1.49
N VAL A 118 -15.76 0.74 -2.62
CA VAL A 118 -15.77 1.30 -3.99
C VAL A 118 -17.06 0.96 -4.70
N THR A 119 -17.52 -0.27 -4.57
CA THR A 119 -18.83 -0.73 -4.99
C THR A 119 -19.50 -1.46 -3.84
N ALA A 120 -20.76 -1.84 -3.98
CA ALA A 120 -21.46 -2.67 -2.97
C ALA A 120 -20.72 -3.97 -2.62
N TRP A 121 -19.80 -4.44 -3.48
CA TRP A 121 -19.13 -5.74 -3.35
C TRP A 121 -17.59 -5.63 -3.26
N ALA A 122 -17.01 -4.55 -3.78
CA ALA A 122 -15.57 -4.47 -4.00
C ALA A 122 -14.89 -3.45 -3.06
N GLU A 123 -13.83 -3.91 -2.42
CA GLU A 123 -12.86 -3.08 -1.70
C GLU A 123 -11.82 -2.52 -2.67
N ALA A 124 -11.29 -1.34 -2.38
CA ALA A 124 -10.48 -0.53 -3.27
C ALA A 124 -9.21 -1.21 -3.80
N ASN A 125 -8.46 -1.92 -2.96
CA ASN A 125 -7.21 -2.56 -3.38
C ASN A 125 -7.47 -3.76 -4.30
N ILE A 126 -8.53 -4.54 -4.01
CA ILE A 126 -8.93 -5.66 -4.87
C ILE A 126 -9.57 -5.14 -6.16
N TYR A 127 -10.43 -4.12 -6.06
CA TYR A 127 -11.08 -3.51 -7.23
C TYR A 127 -10.07 -2.89 -8.20
N GLY A 128 -8.98 -2.35 -7.67
CA GLY A 128 -7.94 -1.72 -8.47
C GLY A 128 -7.18 -2.65 -9.41
N ASP A 129 -7.05 -3.94 -9.07
CA ASP A 129 -6.46 -4.97 -9.95
C ASP A 129 -6.94 -6.38 -9.51
N PRO A 130 -8.17 -6.77 -9.87
CA PRO A 130 -8.74 -8.04 -9.44
C PRO A 130 -8.03 -9.26 -10.03
N GLU A 131 -7.47 -9.14 -11.24
CA GLU A 131 -6.69 -10.21 -11.87
C GLU A 131 -5.40 -10.47 -11.10
N ALA A 132 -4.72 -9.42 -10.65
CA ALA A 132 -3.54 -9.58 -9.80
C ALA A 132 -3.90 -10.23 -8.45
N ALA A 133 -5.04 -9.88 -7.88
CA ALA A 133 -5.54 -10.50 -6.66
C ALA A 133 -5.79 -12.00 -6.85
N ASP A 134 -6.44 -12.41 -7.94
CA ASP A 134 -6.68 -13.82 -8.26
C ASP A 134 -5.36 -14.59 -8.40
N ILE A 135 -4.35 -14.04 -9.09
CA ILE A 135 -3.03 -14.65 -9.23
C ILE A 135 -2.38 -14.88 -7.85
N VAL A 136 -2.41 -13.88 -6.98
CA VAL A 136 -1.82 -13.97 -5.65
C VAL A 136 -2.56 -15.00 -4.79
N LEU A 137 -3.87 -14.98 -4.78
CA LEU A 137 -4.70 -15.92 -4.00
C LEU A 137 -4.54 -17.37 -4.47
N ARG A 138 -4.27 -17.59 -5.77
CA ARG A 138 -4.02 -18.93 -6.36
C ARG A 138 -2.56 -19.35 -6.34
N SER A 139 -1.66 -18.54 -5.79
CA SER A 139 -0.20 -18.79 -5.83
C SER A 139 0.26 -20.02 -5.06
N GLY A 140 -0.56 -20.53 -4.14
CA GLY A 140 -0.21 -21.62 -3.22
C GLY A 140 0.69 -21.19 -2.04
N VAL A 141 1.00 -19.90 -1.93
CA VAL A 141 1.63 -19.32 -0.73
C VAL A 141 0.56 -19.16 0.34
N PRO A 142 0.84 -19.37 1.64
CA PRO A 142 -0.08 -19.00 2.72
C PRO A 142 -0.45 -17.52 2.63
N VAL A 143 -1.74 -17.20 2.71
CA VAL A 143 -2.25 -15.83 2.58
C VAL A 143 -3.11 -15.46 3.77
N THR A 144 -2.78 -14.33 4.40
CA THR A 144 -3.61 -13.68 5.41
C THR A 144 -4.22 -12.40 4.83
N MET A 145 -5.54 -12.40 4.64
CA MET A 145 -6.30 -11.23 4.18
C MET A 145 -6.78 -10.40 5.37
N ILE A 146 -6.44 -9.12 5.39
CA ILE A 146 -6.94 -8.13 6.33
C ILE A 146 -7.98 -7.28 5.59
N GLY A 147 -9.22 -7.73 5.58
CA GLY A 147 -10.32 -7.08 4.87
C GLY A 147 -10.97 -5.93 5.66
N LEU A 148 -11.98 -5.32 5.06
CA LEU A 148 -12.77 -4.26 5.70
C LEU A 148 -13.41 -4.73 7.01
N ASP A 149 -13.70 -6.01 7.15
CA ASP A 149 -14.21 -6.64 8.39
C ASP A 149 -13.30 -6.39 9.61
N VAL A 150 -12.02 -6.17 9.39
CA VAL A 150 -11.01 -5.87 10.42
C VAL A 150 -10.70 -4.38 10.45
N THR A 151 -10.41 -3.77 9.29
CA THR A 151 -9.95 -2.39 9.24
C THR A 151 -11.01 -1.38 9.70
N MET A 152 -12.29 -1.64 9.43
CA MET A 152 -13.40 -0.82 9.92
C MET A 152 -13.58 -0.86 11.45
N LYS A 153 -12.95 -1.81 12.14
CA LYS A 153 -12.91 -1.91 13.60
C LYS A 153 -11.64 -1.32 14.20
N THR A 154 -10.65 -1.01 13.37
CA THR A 154 -9.35 -0.46 13.80
C THR A 154 -9.40 1.08 13.69
N LEU A 155 -10.01 1.71 14.68
CA LEU A 155 -10.24 3.14 14.69
C LEU A 155 -9.07 3.90 15.34
N VAL A 156 -8.68 4.99 14.71
CA VAL A 156 -7.70 5.94 15.24
C VAL A 156 -8.46 7.17 15.74
N SER A 157 -8.46 7.39 17.06
CA SER A 157 -9.16 8.53 17.66
C SER A 157 -8.36 9.83 17.50
N GLU A 158 -9.06 10.97 17.53
CA GLU A 158 -8.41 12.29 17.55
C GLU A 158 -7.50 12.47 18.76
N SER A 159 -7.88 11.91 19.92
CA SER A 159 -7.06 11.92 21.14
C SER A 159 -5.75 11.16 20.95
N PHE A 160 -5.78 10.02 20.26
CA PHE A 160 -4.57 9.27 19.91
C PHE A 160 -3.64 10.08 19.00
N LEU A 161 -4.18 10.76 17.98
CA LEU A 161 -3.37 11.62 17.09
C LEU A 161 -2.76 12.81 17.83
N LYS A 162 -3.48 13.39 18.78
CA LYS A 162 -2.96 14.46 19.66
C LYS A 162 -1.81 13.95 20.54
N ASP A 163 -1.99 12.80 21.16
CA ASP A 163 -0.94 12.16 21.98
C ASP A 163 0.29 11.81 21.13
N LEU A 164 0.09 11.24 19.97
CA LEU A 164 1.17 10.95 19.01
C LEU A 164 1.96 12.21 18.63
N THR A 165 1.24 13.33 18.42
CA THR A 165 1.88 14.62 18.13
C THR A 165 2.74 15.12 19.28
N SER A 166 2.29 14.96 20.51
CA SER A 166 3.04 15.36 21.69
C SER A 166 4.29 14.52 21.94
N ARG A 167 4.22 13.22 21.64
CA ARG A 167 5.33 12.27 21.87
C ARG A 167 6.38 12.29 20.76
N LEU A 168 5.96 12.44 19.53
CA LEU A 168 6.85 12.32 18.36
C LEU A 168 7.28 13.65 17.75
N GLY A 169 6.92 14.79 18.35
CA GLY A 169 7.33 16.09 17.89
C GLY A 169 6.98 16.34 16.42
N ASP A 170 7.99 16.62 15.59
CA ASP A 170 7.76 16.95 14.15
C ASP A 170 7.23 15.78 13.34
N LEU A 171 7.60 14.54 13.67
CA LEU A 171 6.99 13.36 13.05
C LEU A 171 5.51 13.27 13.38
N GLY A 172 5.13 13.47 14.64
CA GLY A 172 3.74 13.45 15.07
C GLY A 172 2.90 14.55 14.40
N LYS A 173 3.45 15.78 14.31
CA LYS A 173 2.81 16.88 13.57
C LYS A 173 2.61 16.55 12.10
N PHE A 174 3.60 15.92 11.47
CA PHE A 174 3.53 15.49 10.09
C PHE A 174 2.44 14.43 9.88
N LEU A 175 2.42 13.40 10.71
CA LEU A 175 1.40 12.34 10.66
C LEU A 175 0.00 12.91 10.88
N LYS A 176 -0.18 13.82 11.84
CA LYS A 176 -1.46 14.49 12.05
C LYS A 176 -1.93 15.24 10.80
N ARG A 177 -1.07 16.06 10.18
CA ARG A 177 -1.43 16.82 8.97
C ARG A 177 -1.90 15.94 7.81
N ILE A 178 -1.25 14.78 7.60
CA ILE A 178 -1.68 13.83 6.58
C ILE A 178 -3.06 13.25 6.93
N ASN A 179 -3.25 12.89 8.20
CA ASN A 179 -4.48 12.26 8.65
C ASN A 179 -5.66 13.23 8.74
N ASP A 180 -5.43 14.51 8.97
CA ASP A 180 -6.52 15.51 9.01
C ASP A 180 -7.34 15.53 7.70
N PHE A 181 -6.68 15.40 6.55
CA PHE A 181 -7.36 15.31 5.25
C PHE A 181 -8.23 14.06 5.14
N TYR A 182 -7.68 12.92 5.52
CA TYR A 182 -8.37 11.63 5.52
C TYR A 182 -9.54 11.62 6.51
N ALA A 183 -9.35 12.15 7.72
CA ALA A 183 -10.36 12.22 8.74
C ALA A 183 -11.55 13.12 8.32
N ASN A 184 -11.28 14.26 7.67
CA ASN A 184 -12.33 15.14 7.15
C ASN A 184 -13.19 14.44 6.11
N TYR A 185 -12.59 13.66 5.20
CA TYR A 185 -13.34 12.88 4.22
C TYR A 185 -14.36 11.92 4.87
N TYR A 186 -13.97 11.25 5.95
CA TYR A 186 -14.87 10.32 6.65
C TYR A 186 -15.81 11.02 7.66
N ALA A 187 -15.50 12.23 8.09
CA ALA A 187 -16.38 13.01 8.99
C ALA A 187 -17.58 13.62 8.25
N ASP A 188 -17.45 13.90 6.95
CA ASP A 188 -18.51 14.47 6.12
C ASP A 188 -19.66 13.49 5.78
N GLY A 189 -19.61 12.26 6.28
CA GLY A 189 -20.78 11.44 6.68
C GLY A 189 -21.64 10.78 5.60
N ASP A 190 -21.25 10.74 4.31
CA ASP A 190 -22.05 10.13 3.23
C ASP A 190 -21.37 8.89 2.58
N HIS A 191 -20.59 8.10 3.35
CA HIS A 191 -19.84 6.98 2.76
C HIS A 191 -20.04 5.67 3.52
#